data_11fa01153f2a4d3f1d7e6edc536761e0
#
_entry.id   11fa01153f2a4d3f1d7e6edc536761e0
#
_cell.length_a   1.000
_cell.length_b   1.000
_cell.length_c   1.000
_cell.angle_alpha   90.00
_cell.angle_beta   90.00
_cell.angle_gamma   90.00
#
_symmetry.space_group_name_H-M   'P 1'
#
loop_
_entity.id
_entity.type
_entity.pdbx_description
1 polymer ?
#
loop_
_entity_poly.entity_id
_entity_poly.type
_entity_poly.pdbx_seq_one_letter_code
_entity_poly.pdbx_strand_id
1 'polypeptide(L)'
;MAQEDVFKKIVSHCKEYGFVFPSSDIYDGLAAVYDYGQNGVELKKNIKEYWWKSMVLLHDNIVGIDSAIFMHPTIWKASGHVDAFNDPLIDNRDSKKRYRADVLIEDQIAKYEEKIDKEVAKAAKRFGDAFDEAKFRATNQRVLDHQAKRDALHERYTQAMQGPDLAELKQIIVDEGIVDPISGTKNWTDVRQFNLMFSTEMGSLSDAANKIYLRPETAQGIFVNYLNVQKTGRMKLPFGIAQIGKAFRNEIVARQFIFRMREFEQMEMQFFVKPGTELEWFKQWKQTRMAWHQALGFGAENYRFHDHEKLAHYANAATDIEFKMPFGFKEVEGIHSRTNFDLSQHEKFSGKNLKYFDPETSESYVPYVIETSIGVDRMFLSVMCHSYQEEELENGEKRVVLRLPAALAPVKCAVMPLVRKEGLPEKSREIVDLLKFHFNTSYDEKDSIGKRYRRQDAVGTPYCVTVDFDTLKDNKVTLRHRDTMEQQRVDISELCSVIEEKVSITSLLKKMQ
;
A
#
# COMPACT_ATOMS: atom_id res chain seq x y z
N MET A 1 -13.85 -20.19 7.74
CA MET A 1 -12.51 -20.40 7.13
C MET A 1 -11.49 -19.62 7.95
N ALA A 2 -10.32 -20.19 8.22
CA ALA A 2 -9.26 -19.44 8.88
C ALA A 2 -8.81 -18.28 7.98
N GLN A 3 -8.52 -17.11 8.55
CA GLN A 3 -8.11 -15.91 7.79
C GLN A 3 -6.87 -16.16 6.91
N GLU A 4 -5.98 -17.05 7.34
CA GLU A 4 -4.79 -17.48 6.59
C GLU A 4 -5.15 -18.22 5.29
N ASP A 5 -6.26 -19.00 5.26
CA ASP A 5 -6.71 -19.69 4.07
C ASP A 5 -7.24 -18.73 3.00
N VAL A 6 -7.92 -17.64 3.42
CA VAL A 6 -8.39 -16.60 2.49
C VAL A 6 -7.23 -15.90 1.82
N PHE A 7 -6.18 -15.55 2.59
CA PHE A 7 -5.00 -14.89 2.03
C PHE A 7 -4.27 -15.77 0.99
N LYS A 8 -4.12 -17.06 1.27
CA LYS A 8 -3.53 -18.03 0.31
C LYS A 8 -4.33 -18.10 -0.99
N LYS A 9 -5.66 -18.07 -0.90
CA LYS A 9 -6.54 -18.03 -2.08
C LYS A 9 -6.36 -16.77 -2.90
N ILE A 10 -6.24 -15.61 -2.27
CA ILE A 10 -5.98 -14.33 -2.94
C ILE A 10 -4.64 -14.38 -3.69
N VAL A 11 -3.58 -14.88 -3.05
CA VAL A 11 -2.25 -15.04 -3.68
C VAL A 11 -2.32 -15.97 -4.88
N SER A 12 -3.00 -17.12 -4.75
CA SER A 12 -3.20 -18.07 -5.86
C SER A 12 -3.99 -17.43 -7.00
N HIS A 13 -5.05 -16.71 -6.68
CA HIS A 13 -5.87 -15.96 -7.65
C HIS A 13 -5.06 -14.91 -8.40
N CYS A 14 -4.21 -14.14 -7.69
CA CYS A 14 -3.32 -13.18 -8.33
C CYS A 14 -2.41 -13.82 -9.38
N LYS A 15 -1.87 -15.00 -9.09
CA LYS A 15 -1.01 -15.74 -10.03
C LYS A 15 -1.83 -16.32 -11.20
N GLU A 16 -2.95 -16.95 -10.93
CA GLU A 16 -3.79 -17.60 -11.93
C GLU A 16 -4.35 -16.62 -12.97
N TYR A 17 -4.78 -15.42 -12.52
CA TYR A 17 -5.44 -14.45 -13.38
C TYR A 17 -4.51 -13.31 -13.84
N GLY A 18 -3.19 -13.49 -13.77
CA GLY A 18 -2.23 -12.55 -14.35
C GLY A 18 -2.20 -11.19 -13.66
N PHE A 19 -2.34 -11.16 -12.34
CA PHE A 19 -2.15 -9.95 -11.54
C PHE A 19 -0.71 -9.82 -11.06
N VAL A 20 -0.17 -10.83 -10.37
CA VAL A 20 1.17 -10.77 -9.79
C VAL A 20 1.85 -12.13 -9.90
N PHE A 21 3.10 -12.11 -10.35
CA PHE A 21 3.97 -13.27 -10.44
C PHE A 21 5.23 -13.09 -9.59
N PRO A 22 5.86 -14.16 -9.07
CA PRO A 22 7.23 -14.07 -8.60
C PRO A 22 8.14 -13.59 -9.73
N SER A 23 9.00 -12.61 -9.48
CA SER A 23 9.94 -12.17 -10.51
C SER A 23 10.91 -13.28 -10.86
N SER A 24 11.16 -13.46 -12.17
CA SER A 24 12.07 -14.49 -12.69
C SER A 24 11.66 -15.93 -12.32
N ASP A 25 10.35 -16.22 -12.33
CA ASP A 25 9.77 -17.53 -11.94
C ASP A 25 10.40 -18.72 -12.67
N ILE A 26 10.85 -18.54 -13.91
CA ILE A 26 11.56 -19.57 -14.71
C ILE A 26 12.95 -19.96 -14.15
N TYR A 27 13.48 -19.17 -13.20
CA TYR A 27 14.74 -19.42 -12.47
C TYR A 27 14.46 -19.60 -10.97
N ASP A 28 13.33 -20.15 -10.59
CA ASP A 28 12.86 -20.36 -9.21
C ASP A 28 12.58 -19.05 -8.45
N GLY A 29 12.53 -17.92 -9.16
CA GLY A 29 12.18 -16.62 -8.62
C GLY A 29 13.29 -15.92 -7.84
N LEU A 30 13.10 -14.62 -7.60
CA LEU A 30 13.92 -13.82 -6.70
C LEU A 30 13.09 -13.43 -5.46
N ALA A 31 13.58 -13.78 -4.28
CA ALA A 31 12.85 -13.57 -3.04
C ALA A 31 12.47 -12.09 -2.81
N ALA A 32 11.20 -11.84 -2.50
CA ALA A 32 10.63 -10.51 -2.26
C ALA A 32 10.72 -9.53 -3.44
N VAL A 33 10.74 -10.04 -4.65
CA VAL A 33 10.61 -9.28 -5.89
C VAL A 33 9.50 -9.91 -6.72
N TYR A 34 8.62 -9.08 -7.28
CA TYR A 34 7.44 -9.53 -8.01
C TYR A 34 7.25 -8.73 -9.30
N ASP A 35 6.70 -9.40 -10.31
CA ASP A 35 6.29 -8.82 -11.57
C ASP A 35 4.76 -8.69 -11.61
N TYR A 36 4.27 -7.61 -12.21
CA TYR A 36 2.83 -7.41 -12.42
C TYR A 36 2.47 -7.86 -13.83
N GLY A 37 1.56 -8.83 -13.91
CA GLY A 37 1.05 -9.35 -15.17
C GLY A 37 0.07 -8.39 -15.85
N GLN A 38 -0.57 -8.85 -16.93
CA GLN A 38 -1.42 -8.01 -17.79
C GLN A 38 -2.61 -7.36 -17.07
N ASN A 39 -3.22 -8.04 -16.09
CA ASN A 39 -4.28 -7.45 -15.26
C ASN A 39 -3.71 -6.64 -14.11
N GLY A 40 -2.58 -7.07 -13.56
CA GLY A 40 -1.91 -6.37 -12.46
C GLY A 40 -1.39 -4.99 -12.85
N VAL A 41 -0.74 -4.87 -14.02
CA VAL A 41 -0.18 -3.59 -14.48
C VAL A 41 -1.29 -2.55 -14.72
N GLU A 42 -2.43 -2.95 -15.27
CA GLU A 42 -3.55 -2.03 -15.49
C GLU A 42 -4.22 -1.62 -14.18
N LEU A 43 -4.44 -2.54 -13.24
CA LEU A 43 -4.94 -2.19 -11.91
C LEU A 43 -3.99 -1.23 -11.18
N LYS A 44 -2.68 -1.52 -11.21
CA LYS A 44 -1.64 -0.69 -10.60
C LYS A 44 -1.58 0.71 -11.22
N LYS A 45 -1.70 0.80 -12.55
CA LYS A 45 -1.78 2.07 -13.28
C LYS A 45 -3.01 2.87 -12.87
N ASN A 46 -4.19 2.25 -12.79
CA ASN A 46 -5.43 2.91 -12.39
C ASN A 46 -5.36 3.44 -10.94
N ILE A 47 -4.72 2.70 -10.01
CA ILE A 47 -4.48 3.15 -8.64
C ILE A 47 -3.59 4.40 -8.64
N LYS A 48 -2.48 4.37 -9.38
CA LYS A 48 -1.56 5.51 -9.50
C LYS A 48 -2.23 6.73 -10.14
N GLU A 49 -3.04 6.53 -11.16
CA GLU A 49 -3.79 7.60 -11.81
C GLU A 49 -4.84 8.22 -10.87
N TYR A 50 -5.56 7.41 -10.10
CA TYR A 50 -6.50 7.89 -9.09
C TYR A 50 -5.81 8.75 -8.03
N TRP A 51 -4.66 8.29 -7.51
CA TRP A 51 -3.86 9.06 -6.56
C TRP A 51 -3.32 10.36 -7.18
N TRP A 52 -2.72 10.27 -8.37
CA TRP A 52 -2.12 11.43 -9.05
C TRP A 52 -3.15 12.52 -9.33
N LYS A 53 -4.31 12.15 -9.86
CA LYS A 53 -5.38 13.10 -10.12
C LYS A 53 -5.92 13.72 -8.83
N SER A 54 -6.05 12.94 -7.76
CA SER A 54 -6.49 13.47 -6.47
C SER A 54 -5.51 14.44 -5.84
N MET A 55 -4.20 14.21 -6.03
CA MET A 55 -3.15 15.06 -5.47
C MET A 55 -2.86 16.30 -6.34
N VAL A 56 -2.66 16.12 -7.63
CA VAL A 56 -2.15 17.18 -8.50
C VAL A 56 -3.29 17.93 -9.20
N LEU A 57 -4.35 17.22 -9.64
CA LEU A 57 -5.43 17.85 -10.38
C LEU A 57 -6.43 18.58 -9.48
N LEU A 58 -6.71 18.04 -8.28
CA LEU A 58 -7.71 18.62 -7.38
C LEU A 58 -7.13 19.73 -6.45
N HIS A 59 -5.82 20.02 -6.54
CA HIS A 59 -5.16 21.05 -5.72
C HIS A 59 -4.35 21.98 -6.61
N ASP A 60 -4.70 23.26 -6.60
CA ASP A 60 -4.02 24.29 -7.40
C ASP A 60 -2.57 24.56 -6.97
N ASN A 61 -2.23 24.16 -5.75
CA ASN A 61 -0.93 24.39 -5.13
C ASN A 61 -0.09 23.11 -4.97
N ILE A 62 -0.41 22.04 -5.70
CA ILE A 62 0.42 20.82 -5.73
C ILE A 62 0.87 20.53 -7.16
N VAL A 63 2.15 20.33 -7.32
CA VAL A 63 2.78 20.01 -8.62
C VAL A 63 3.54 18.69 -8.55
N GLY A 64 3.76 18.07 -9.69
CA GLY A 64 4.47 16.80 -9.78
C GLY A 64 5.93 16.95 -10.18
N ILE A 65 6.76 16.01 -9.73
CA ILE A 65 8.13 15.79 -10.24
C ILE A 65 8.37 14.30 -10.50
N ASP A 66 9.43 14.02 -11.26
CA ASP A 66 10.02 12.69 -11.40
C ASP A 66 11.53 12.80 -11.18
N SER A 67 11.98 12.54 -9.94
CA SER A 67 13.40 12.61 -9.59
C SER A 67 14.12 11.30 -9.90
N ALA A 68 15.42 11.37 -10.18
CA ALA A 68 16.24 10.22 -10.48
C ALA A 68 16.32 9.22 -9.31
N ILE A 69 16.44 7.92 -9.64
CA ILE A 69 16.70 6.86 -8.66
C ILE A 69 18.11 7.01 -8.09
N PHE A 70 19.10 7.22 -8.97
CA PHE A 70 20.48 7.48 -8.58
C PHE A 70 20.65 8.96 -8.21
N MET A 71 21.02 9.19 -6.97
CA MET A 71 21.25 10.53 -6.44
C MET A 71 22.63 10.61 -5.78
N HIS A 72 23.11 11.83 -5.57
CA HIS A 72 24.41 12.06 -4.95
C HIS A 72 24.48 11.40 -3.57
N PRO A 73 25.53 10.62 -3.22
CA PRO A 73 25.59 9.88 -1.96
C PRO A 73 25.43 10.72 -0.69
N THR A 74 25.81 12.00 -0.75
CA THR A 74 25.65 12.93 0.37
C THR A 74 24.18 13.13 0.78
N ILE A 75 23.23 12.94 -0.13
CA ILE A 75 21.78 13.00 0.17
C ILE A 75 21.43 12.00 1.26
N TRP A 76 21.95 10.78 1.14
CA TRP A 76 21.67 9.69 2.08
C TRP A 76 22.42 9.84 3.42
N LYS A 77 23.53 10.57 3.44
CA LYS A 77 24.17 11.01 4.67
C LYS A 77 23.36 12.11 5.36
N ALA A 78 22.93 13.12 4.61
CA ALA A 78 22.15 14.23 5.13
C ALA A 78 20.84 13.76 5.76
N SER A 79 20.15 12.82 5.11
CA SER A 79 18.89 12.23 5.60
C SER A 79 19.07 11.16 6.68
N GLY A 80 20.32 10.76 7.01
CA GLY A 80 20.63 9.74 8.03
C GLY A 80 20.50 8.29 7.56
N HIS A 81 20.11 8.02 6.31
CA HIS A 81 19.90 6.65 5.82
C HIS A 81 21.19 5.79 5.80
N VAL A 82 22.34 6.39 5.55
CA VAL A 82 23.61 5.64 5.55
C VAL A 82 23.94 5.15 6.96
N ASP A 83 23.67 5.94 7.98
CA ASP A 83 24.12 5.69 9.35
C ASP A 83 23.06 4.99 10.21
N ALA A 84 21.76 5.25 9.98
CA ALA A 84 20.69 4.84 10.89
C ALA A 84 19.61 3.93 10.26
N PHE A 85 19.64 3.69 8.94
CA PHE A 85 18.63 2.85 8.27
C PHE A 85 19.02 1.37 8.36
N ASN A 86 18.96 0.83 9.58
CA ASN A 86 19.43 -0.51 9.90
C ASN A 86 18.37 -1.33 10.60
N ASP A 87 18.30 -2.63 10.26
CA ASP A 87 17.51 -3.62 10.99
C ASP A 87 18.43 -4.41 11.95
N PRO A 88 18.00 -4.66 13.21
CA PRO A 88 18.71 -5.53 14.13
C PRO A 88 18.46 -7.01 13.76
N LEU A 89 19.46 -7.70 13.27
CA LEU A 89 19.36 -9.08 12.80
C LEU A 89 19.97 -10.08 13.78
N ILE A 90 19.28 -11.21 13.94
CA ILE A 90 19.73 -12.37 14.74
C ILE A 90 19.54 -13.65 13.92
N ASP A 91 20.51 -14.55 14.00
CA ASP A 91 20.45 -15.86 13.33
C ASP A 91 20.21 -16.96 14.36
N ASN A 92 19.40 -17.97 14.01
CA ASN A 92 19.38 -19.20 14.78
C ASN A 92 20.36 -20.20 14.16
N ARG A 93 21.27 -20.76 15.00
CA ARG A 93 22.37 -21.62 14.54
C ARG A 93 21.90 -23.00 14.07
N ASP A 94 20.77 -23.48 14.58
CA ASP A 94 20.26 -24.81 14.27
C ASP A 94 19.45 -24.81 12.96
N SER A 95 18.53 -23.87 12.80
CA SER A 95 17.75 -23.72 11.56
C SER A 95 18.51 -23.02 10.44
N LYS A 96 19.62 -22.32 10.77
CA LYS A 96 20.37 -21.42 9.86
C LYS A 96 19.49 -20.31 9.25
N LYS A 97 18.41 -19.95 9.93
CA LYS A 97 17.50 -18.89 9.50
C LYS A 97 17.80 -17.59 10.21
N ARG A 98 17.56 -16.51 9.48
CA ARG A 98 17.75 -15.13 9.92
C ARG A 98 16.43 -14.49 10.24
N TYR A 99 16.39 -13.73 11.32
CA TYR A 99 15.23 -13.01 11.84
C TYR A 99 15.60 -11.58 12.19
N ARG A 100 14.61 -10.73 12.25
CA ARG A 100 14.71 -9.41 12.89
C ARG A 100 14.49 -9.61 14.39
N ALA A 101 15.43 -9.16 15.19
CA ALA A 101 15.36 -9.29 16.64
C ALA A 101 14.20 -8.48 17.24
N ASP A 102 13.96 -7.27 16.72
CA ASP A 102 12.84 -6.42 17.09
C ASP A 102 11.48 -7.11 16.80
N VAL A 103 11.30 -7.70 15.61
CA VAL A 103 10.06 -8.41 15.26
C VAL A 103 9.82 -9.63 16.15
N LEU A 104 10.85 -10.39 16.51
CA LEU A 104 10.72 -11.52 17.45
C LEU A 104 10.21 -11.07 18.82
N ILE A 105 10.67 -9.91 19.29
CA ILE A 105 10.24 -9.32 20.56
C ILE A 105 8.81 -8.77 20.45
N GLU A 106 8.49 -8.06 19.38
CA GLU A 106 7.14 -7.56 19.10
C GLU A 106 6.11 -8.70 19.00
N ASP A 107 6.46 -9.79 18.31
CA ASP A 107 5.64 -11.00 18.26
C ASP A 107 5.39 -11.61 19.66
N GLN A 108 6.37 -11.49 20.57
CA GLN A 108 6.22 -11.96 21.96
C GLN A 108 5.30 -11.02 22.77
N ILE A 109 5.41 -9.70 22.59
CA ILE A 109 4.50 -8.71 23.16
C ILE A 109 3.06 -8.99 22.69
N ALA A 110 2.87 -9.21 21.39
CA ALA A 110 1.57 -9.55 20.81
C ALA A 110 0.98 -10.85 21.40
N LYS A 111 1.80 -11.86 21.69
CA LYS A 111 1.34 -13.09 22.38
C LYS A 111 0.82 -12.83 23.78
N TYR A 112 1.35 -11.86 24.51
CA TYR A 112 0.79 -11.48 25.81
C TYR A 112 -0.58 -10.81 25.63
N GLU A 113 -0.75 -9.94 24.62
CA GLU A 113 -2.04 -9.33 24.30
C GLU A 113 -3.08 -10.39 23.90
N GLU A 114 -2.71 -11.34 23.04
CA GLU A 114 -3.61 -12.46 22.71
C GLU A 114 -4.05 -13.29 23.93
N LYS A 115 -3.19 -13.46 24.93
CA LYS A 115 -3.54 -14.15 26.17
C LYS A 115 -4.56 -13.34 26.99
N ILE A 116 -4.38 -12.02 27.06
CA ILE A 116 -5.34 -11.10 27.69
C ILE A 116 -6.69 -11.21 26.99
N ASP A 117 -6.72 -11.10 25.67
CA ASP A 117 -7.96 -11.14 24.89
C ASP A 117 -8.67 -12.50 25.00
N LYS A 118 -7.92 -13.60 25.05
CA LYS A 118 -8.49 -14.94 25.29
C LYS A 118 -9.14 -15.07 26.66
N GLU A 119 -8.57 -14.50 27.72
CA GLU A 119 -9.19 -14.49 29.06
C GLU A 119 -10.44 -13.60 29.09
N VAL A 120 -10.39 -12.42 28.47
CA VAL A 120 -11.53 -11.52 28.31
C VAL A 120 -12.66 -12.20 27.53
N ALA A 121 -12.38 -12.82 26.40
CA ALA A 121 -13.36 -13.52 25.58
C ALA A 121 -14.02 -14.71 26.32
N LYS A 122 -13.26 -15.46 27.13
CA LYS A 122 -13.80 -16.53 27.99
C LYS A 122 -14.75 -15.97 29.03
N ALA A 123 -14.40 -14.84 29.66
CA ALA A 123 -15.24 -14.18 30.64
C ALA A 123 -16.53 -13.63 30.04
N ALA A 124 -16.43 -12.97 28.87
CA ALA A 124 -17.57 -12.46 28.13
C ALA A 124 -18.58 -13.59 27.78
N LYS A 125 -18.09 -14.74 27.34
CA LYS A 125 -18.96 -15.92 27.10
C LYS A 125 -19.60 -16.47 28.36
N ARG A 126 -18.93 -16.35 29.52
CA ARG A 126 -19.43 -16.87 30.80
C ARG A 126 -20.47 -15.96 31.44
N PHE A 127 -20.30 -14.64 31.35
CA PHE A 127 -21.12 -13.66 32.06
C PHE A 127 -22.19 -12.99 31.16
N GLY A 128 -22.15 -13.19 29.83
CA GLY A 128 -23.12 -12.66 28.87
C GLY A 128 -23.31 -11.15 29.00
N ASP A 129 -24.54 -10.68 28.95
CA ASP A 129 -24.90 -9.26 28.97
C ASP A 129 -24.49 -8.52 30.28
N ALA A 130 -24.15 -9.26 31.34
CA ALA A 130 -23.67 -8.70 32.61
C ALA A 130 -22.15 -8.49 32.65
N PHE A 131 -21.44 -8.75 31.54
CA PHE A 131 -19.98 -8.65 31.47
C PHE A 131 -19.53 -7.19 31.33
N ASP A 132 -18.75 -6.73 32.30
CA ASP A 132 -18.05 -5.44 32.26
C ASP A 132 -16.57 -5.69 31.97
N GLU A 133 -16.19 -5.48 30.73
CA GLU A 133 -14.82 -5.72 30.23
C GLU A 133 -13.80 -4.83 30.97
N ALA A 134 -14.11 -3.54 31.16
CA ALA A 134 -13.18 -2.60 31.79
C ALA A 134 -12.88 -3.01 33.23
N LYS A 135 -13.91 -3.36 33.96
CA LYS A 135 -13.79 -3.86 35.34
C LYS A 135 -13.05 -5.20 35.40
N PHE A 136 -13.33 -6.10 34.45
CA PHE A 136 -12.65 -7.39 34.39
C PHE A 136 -11.15 -7.22 34.09
N ARG A 137 -10.78 -6.39 33.12
CA ARG A 137 -9.37 -6.07 32.80
C ARG A 137 -8.64 -5.45 33.99
N ALA A 138 -9.32 -4.64 34.79
CA ALA A 138 -8.74 -3.96 35.96
C ALA A 138 -8.66 -4.84 37.24
N THR A 139 -9.37 -5.97 37.29
CA THR A 139 -9.48 -6.74 38.56
C THR A 139 -9.10 -8.21 38.43
N ASN A 140 -9.05 -8.77 37.23
CA ASN A 140 -8.71 -10.17 37.05
C ASN A 140 -7.19 -10.38 37.15
N GLN A 141 -6.73 -11.17 38.11
CA GLN A 141 -5.32 -11.36 38.38
C GLN A 141 -4.53 -11.89 37.16
N ARG A 142 -5.09 -12.83 36.40
CA ARG A 142 -4.41 -13.37 35.21
C ARG A 142 -4.24 -12.32 34.11
N VAL A 143 -5.23 -11.45 33.93
CA VAL A 143 -5.14 -10.34 32.99
C VAL A 143 -4.09 -9.35 33.45
N LEU A 144 -4.12 -8.96 34.74
CA LEU A 144 -3.11 -8.07 35.33
C LEU A 144 -1.68 -8.62 35.22
N ASP A 145 -1.49 -9.92 35.48
CA ASP A 145 -0.18 -10.58 35.34
C ASP A 145 0.34 -10.55 33.89
N HIS A 146 -0.55 -10.76 32.91
CA HIS A 146 -0.16 -10.66 31.49
C HIS A 146 0.08 -9.21 31.04
N GLN A 147 -0.71 -8.26 31.52
CA GLN A 147 -0.49 -6.82 31.29
C GLN A 147 0.88 -6.39 31.86
N ALA A 148 1.17 -6.73 33.12
CA ALA A 148 2.44 -6.38 33.75
C ALA A 148 3.65 -6.95 32.97
N LYS A 149 3.57 -8.20 32.49
CA LYS A 149 4.63 -8.79 31.66
C LYS A 149 4.77 -8.11 30.30
N ARG A 150 3.64 -7.81 29.63
CA ARG A 150 3.61 -7.08 28.38
C ARG A 150 4.26 -5.70 28.53
N ASP A 151 3.84 -4.94 29.54
CA ASP A 151 4.28 -3.56 29.76
C ASP A 151 5.77 -3.51 30.14
N ALA A 152 6.23 -4.41 31.02
CA ALA A 152 7.65 -4.53 31.37
C ALA A 152 8.52 -4.91 30.17
N LEU A 153 8.04 -5.85 29.34
CA LEU A 153 8.76 -6.24 28.12
C LEU A 153 8.79 -5.10 27.10
N HIS A 154 7.68 -4.40 26.93
CA HIS A 154 7.57 -3.26 26.02
C HIS A 154 8.48 -2.10 26.45
N GLU A 155 8.52 -1.79 27.74
CA GLU A 155 9.44 -0.75 28.27
C GLU A 155 10.90 -1.12 28.04
N ARG A 156 11.30 -2.34 28.42
CA ARG A 156 12.66 -2.85 28.23
C ARG A 156 13.08 -2.85 26.76
N TYR A 157 12.20 -3.32 25.87
CA TYR A 157 12.40 -3.29 24.42
C TYR A 157 12.58 -1.87 23.89
N THR A 158 11.74 -0.95 24.35
CA THR A 158 11.82 0.46 23.94
C THR A 158 13.14 1.09 24.34
N GLN A 159 13.65 0.79 25.54
CA GLN A 159 14.95 1.25 26.02
C GLN A 159 16.10 0.64 25.20
N ALA A 160 16.04 -0.67 24.91
CA ALA A 160 17.04 -1.37 24.10
C ALA A 160 17.14 -0.82 22.68
N MET A 161 16.00 -0.47 22.06
CA MET A 161 15.99 0.12 20.71
C MET A 161 16.51 1.57 20.66
N GLN A 162 16.59 2.26 21.78
CA GLN A 162 17.18 3.61 21.88
C GLN A 162 18.68 3.59 22.14
N GLY A 163 19.19 2.49 22.66
CA GLY A 163 20.59 2.34 23.01
C GLY A 163 21.49 1.99 21.82
N PRO A 164 22.78 2.30 21.89
CA PRO A 164 23.74 1.91 20.86
C PRO A 164 24.09 0.41 20.91
N ASP A 165 23.76 -0.27 22.02
CA ASP A 165 24.12 -1.66 22.26
C ASP A 165 22.97 -2.61 21.94
N LEU A 166 23.17 -3.44 20.93
CA LEU A 166 22.23 -4.46 20.49
C LEU A 166 22.25 -5.74 21.36
N ALA A 167 23.17 -5.85 22.31
CA ALA A 167 23.29 -7.03 23.20
C ALA A 167 22.02 -7.18 24.05
N GLU A 168 21.40 -6.08 24.44
CA GLU A 168 20.15 -6.10 25.21
C GLU A 168 18.99 -6.72 24.44
N LEU A 169 18.87 -6.51 23.13
CA LEU A 169 17.86 -7.18 22.30
C LEU A 169 18.02 -8.70 22.33
N LYS A 170 19.28 -9.19 22.27
CA LYS A 170 19.56 -10.62 22.43
C LYS A 170 19.18 -11.10 23.83
N GLN A 171 19.52 -10.32 24.86
CA GLN A 171 19.22 -10.69 26.24
C GLN A 171 17.71 -10.80 26.47
N ILE A 172 16.90 -9.89 25.92
CA ILE A 172 15.44 -9.96 25.94
C ILE A 172 14.94 -11.26 25.29
N ILE A 173 15.46 -11.62 24.10
CA ILE A 173 15.08 -12.85 23.40
C ILE A 173 15.38 -14.10 24.24
N VAL A 174 16.50 -14.10 24.94
CA VAL A 174 16.91 -15.21 25.81
C VAL A 174 16.04 -15.28 27.07
N ASP A 175 15.84 -14.15 27.75
CA ASP A 175 15.09 -14.07 29.01
C ASP A 175 13.60 -14.42 28.82
N GLU A 176 12.99 -13.93 27.74
CA GLU A 176 11.61 -14.26 27.35
C GLU A 176 11.48 -15.68 26.80
N GLY A 177 12.59 -16.38 26.64
CA GLY A 177 12.61 -17.75 26.16
C GLY A 177 12.06 -17.90 24.74
N ILE A 178 12.24 -16.88 23.90
CA ILE A 178 11.78 -16.89 22.52
C ILE A 178 12.51 -17.98 21.75
N VAL A 179 11.73 -18.86 21.11
CA VAL A 179 12.23 -19.97 20.31
C VAL A 179 12.15 -19.67 18.83
N ASP A 180 13.05 -20.26 18.08
CA ASP A 180 12.99 -20.23 16.61
C ASP A 180 11.70 -20.90 16.11
N PRO A 181 10.89 -20.23 15.30
CA PRO A 181 9.64 -20.78 14.77
C PRO A 181 9.79 -22.06 13.93
N ILE A 182 11.00 -22.33 13.41
CA ILE A 182 11.27 -23.47 12.53
C ILE A 182 11.86 -24.65 13.33
N SER A 183 12.94 -24.42 14.07
CA SER A 183 13.63 -25.50 14.82
C SER A 183 13.10 -25.69 16.23
N GLY A 184 12.37 -24.71 16.79
CA GLY A 184 11.95 -24.72 18.18
C GLY A 184 13.07 -24.50 19.20
N THR A 185 14.29 -24.21 18.74
CA THR A 185 15.47 -24.06 19.62
C THR A 185 15.70 -22.59 20.01
N LYS A 186 16.52 -22.38 21.06
CA LYS A 186 16.93 -21.04 21.55
C LYS A 186 18.38 -20.70 21.22
N ASN A 187 18.97 -21.38 20.24
CA ASN A 187 20.40 -21.26 19.90
C ASN A 187 20.67 -20.03 19.03
N TRP A 188 20.57 -18.85 19.63
CA TRP A 188 20.67 -17.56 18.94
C TRP A 188 22.12 -17.05 18.86
N THR A 189 22.47 -16.38 17.76
CA THR A 189 23.71 -15.62 17.61
C THR A 189 23.61 -14.27 18.33
N ASP A 190 24.67 -13.45 18.23
CA ASP A 190 24.57 -12.04 18.60
C ASP A 190 23.73 -11.27 17.57
N VAL A 191 23.07 -10.19 18.03
CA VAL A 191 22.36 -9.26 17.16
C VAL A 191 23.37 -8.37 16.42
N ARG A 192 23.15 -8.17 15.12
CA ARG A 192 23.98 -7.34 14.26
C ARG A 192 23.13 -6.35 13.49
N GLN A 193 23.62 -5.13 13.33
CA GLN A 193 22.96 -4.16 12.45
C GLN A 193 23.16 -4.54 10.99
N PHE A 194 22.09 -4.41 10.22
CA PHE A 194 22.09 -4.64 8.79
C PHE A 194 21.48 -3.44 8.08
N ASN A 195 22.29 -2.74 7.29
CA ASN A 195 21.82 -1.58 6.54
C ASN A 195 20.93 -2.02 5.38
N LEU A 196 19.76 -1.39 5.27
CA LEU A 196 18.75 -1.70 4.25
C LEU A 196 18.99 -1.02 2.90
N MET A 197 20.04 -0.20 2.78
CA MET A 197 20.39 0.44 1.52
C MET A 197 21.00 -0.55 0.53
N PHE A 198 20.40 -0.66 -0.67
CA PHE A 198 21.11 -1.24 -1.80
C PHE A 198 22.15 -0.27 -2.33
N SER A 199 23.32 -0.78 -2.69
CA SER A 199 24.37 0.02 -3.32
C SER A 199 24.91 -0.66 -4.56
N THR A 200 25.44 0.16 -5.46
CA THR A 200 26.18 -0.26 -6.66
C THR A 200 27.36 0.66 -6.89
N GLU A 201 28.19 0.35 -7.86
CA GLU A 201 29.36 1.14 -8.23
C GLU A 201 29.12 1.88 -9.54
N MET A 202 29.58 3.11 -9.62
CA MET A 202 29.51 3.94 -10.83
C MET A 202 30.91 4.31 -11.28
N GLY A 203 31.24 4.01 -12.55
CA GLY A 203 32.55 4.27 -13.15
C GLY A 203 33.33 2.99 -13.44
N SER A 204 34.54 3.16 -14.01
CA SER A 204 35.38 2.06 -14.48
C SER A 204 36.37 1.52 -13.43
N LEU A 205 36.51 2.21 -12.30
CA LEU A 205 37.38 1.82 -11.21
C LEU A 205 36.51 1.50 -9.97
N SER A 206 36.72 0.32 -9.40
CA SER A 206 36.02 -0.15 -8.21
C SER A 206 36.72 0.37 -6.95
N ASP A 207 36.52 1.62 -6.60
CA ASP A 207 36.95 2.17 -5.33
C ASP A 207 35.76 2.76 -4.55
N ALA A 208 35.97 3.01 -3.25
CA ALA A 208 34.91 3.47 -2.36
C ALA A 208 34.35 4.86 -2.76
N ALA A 209 35.04 5.63 -3.60
CA ALA A 209 34.63 6.94 -4.04
C ALA A 209 33.49 6.89 -5.08
N ASN A 210 33.34 5.75 -5.77
CA ASN A 210 32.33 5.56 -6.81
C ASN A 210 31.06 4.86 -6.33
N LYS A 211 30.94 4.59 -5.04
CA LYS A 211 29.75 3.93 -4.45
C LYS A 211 28.54 4.84 -4.51
N ILE A 212 27.46 4.36 -5.14
CA ILE A 212 26.14 5.00 -5.16
C ILE A 212 25.09 4.07 -4.59
N TYR A 213 23.92 4.62 -4.25
CA TYR A 213 22.83 3.89 -3.63
C TYR A 213 21.57 3.93 -4.50
N LEU A 214 20.79 2.84 -4.45
CA LEU A 214 19.41 2.85 -4.90
C LEU A 214 18.57 3.52 -3.82
N ARG A 215 17.73 4.48 -4.21
CA ARG A 215 16.92 5.24 -3.23
C ARG A 215 15.98 4.32 -2.42
N PRO A 216 15.97 4.39 -1.08
CA PRO A 216 15.08 3.61 -0.22
C PRO A 216 13.70 4.27 -0.06
N GLU A 217 13.55 5.51 -0.53
CA GLU A 217 12.32 6.32 -0.51
C GLU A 217 12.35 7.40 -1.60
N THR A 218 11.19 7.94 -1.92
CA THR A 218 11.05 9.01 -2.93
C THR A 218 11.14 10.42 -2.34
N ALA A 219 11.01 10.59 -1.01
CA ALA A 219 10.99 11.88 -0.31
C ALA A 219 12.22 12.74 -0.59
N GLN A 220 13.41 12.17 -0.51
CA GLN A 220 14.65 12.93 -0.60
C GLN A 220 14.83 13.61 -1.97
N GLY A 221 14.33 12.97 -3.03
CA GLY A 221 14.29 13.57 -4.36
C GLY A 221 13.42 14.82 -4.43
N ILE A 222 12.36 14.87 -3.63
CA ILE A 222 11.50 16.06 -3.51
C ILE A 222 12.24 17.18 -2.76
N PHE A 223 12.85 16.87 -1.63
CA PHE A 223 13.55 17.88 -0.81
C PHE A 223 14.69 18.55 -1.55
N VAL A 224 15.52 17.80 -2.25
CA VAL A 224 16.66 18.39 -2.98
C VAL A 224 16.22 19.20 -4.21
N ASN A 225 15.00 18.97 -4.71
CA ASN A 225 14.41 19.74 -5.81
C ASN A 225 13.47 20.85 -5.35
N TYR A 226 13.29 21.06 -4.04
CA TYR A 226 12.38 22.04 -3.48
C TYR A 226 12.56 23.43 -4.12
N LEU A 227 13.78 23.99 -4.12
CA LEU A 227 14.03 25.31 -4.69
C LEU A 227 13.86 25.35 -6.21
N ASN A 228 14.21 24.28 -6.92
CA ASN A 228 14.03 24.21 -8.37
C ASN A 228 12.54 24.35 -8.70
N VAL A 229 11.69 23.57 -8.03
CA VAL A 229 10.23 23.59 -8.23
C VAL A 229 9.64 24.92 -7.77
N GLN A 230 10.01 25.41 -6.57
CA GLN A 230 9.52 26.67 -6.02
C GLN A 230 9.78 27.84 -6.97
N LYS A 231 11.01 27.97 -7.50
CA LYS A 231 11.40 29.07 -8.37
C LYS A 231 10.81 28.94 -9.78
N THR A 232 10.89 27.76 -10.40
CA THR A 232 10.39 27.58 -11.77
C THR A 232 8.87 27.62 -11.84
N GLY A 233 8.19 27.07 -10.83
CA GLY A 233 6.74 27.13 -10.69
C GLY A 233 6.21 28.43 -10.08
N ARG A 234 7.09 29.32 -9.59
CA ARG A 234 6.71 30.52 -8.81
C ARG A 234 5.77 30.20 -7.67
N MET A 235 6.02 29.05 -7.02
CA MET A 235 5.14 28.55 -5.95
C MET A 235 5.25 29.40 -4.70
N LYS A 236 4.10 29.68 -4.10
CA LYS A 236 3.98 30.32 -2.78
C LYS A 236 3.58 29.29 -1.74
N LEU A 237 4.06 29.46 -0.51
CA LEU A 237 3.60 28.62 0.62
C LEU A 237 2.13 28.92 0.97
N PRO A 238 1.31 27.92 1.32
CA PRO A 238 1.66 26.50 1.30
C PRO A 238 1.59 25.89 -0.11
N PHE A 239 2.52 24.98 -0.43
CA PHE A 239 2.46 24.21 -1.67
C PHE A 239 3.04 22.81 -1.51
N GLY A 240 2.64 21.89 -2.36
CA GLY A 240 3.08 20.50 -2.35
C GLY A 240 3.86 20.09 -3.60
N ILE A 241 4.71 19.10 -3.43
CA ILE A 241 5.39 18.42 -4.53
C ILE A 241 5.10 16.92 -4.42
N ALA A 242 4.49 16.36 -5.47
CA ALA A 242 4.08 14.97 -5.55
C ALA A 242 4.99 14.17 -6.48
N GLN A 243 5.24 12.92 -6.14
CA GLN A 243 6.03 11.98 -6.94
C GLN A 243 5.48 10.57 -6.83
N ILE A 244 5.50 9.83 -7.94
CA ILE A 244 5.35 8.38 -7.97
C ILE A 244 6.66 7.79 -8.45
N GLY A 245 7.21 6.79 -7.74
CA GLY A 245 8.45 6.21 -8.19
C GLY A 245 8.87 4.95 -7.43
N LYS A 246 9.80 4.22 -8.03
CA LYS A 246 10.43 3.04 -7.44
C LYS A 246 11.31 3.41 -6.26
N ALA A 247 11.27 2.56 -5.23
CA ALA A 247 12.17 2.59 -4.09
C ALA A 247 12.66 1.16 -3.78
N PHE A 248 13.78 1.07 -3.07
CA PHE A 248 14.51 -0.19 -2.90
C PHE A 248 14.97 -0.34 -1.46
N ARG A 249 14.58 -1.46 -0.81
CA ARG A 249 15.04 -1.79 0.55
C ARG A 249 15.52 -3.22 0.60
N ASN A 250 16.72 -3.45 1.03
CA ASN A 250 17.31 -4.78 1.15
C ASN A 250 16.68 -5.59 2.29
N GLU A 251 15.36 -5.79 2.20
CA GLU A 251 14.57 -6.52 3.18
C GLU A 251 15.07 -7.96 3.31
N ILE A 252 15.38 -8.38 4.53
CA ILE A 252 15.88 -9.73 4.81
C ILE A 252 14.73 -10.69 5.08
N VAL A 253 13.68 -10.22 5.76
CA VAL A 253 12.50 -11.00 6.09
C VAL A 253 11.33 -10.52 5.23
N ALA A 254 11.25 -11.04 4.00
CA ALA A 254 10.08 -10.84 3.16
C ALA A 254 8.93 -11.71 3.67
N ARG A 255 7.82 -11.09 4.02
CA ARG A 255 6.59 -11.78 4.45
C ARG A 255 5.38 -11.16 3.79
N GLN A 256 4.30 -11.93 3.69
CA GLN A 256 2.98 -11.45 3.29
C GLN A 256 2.92 -10.95 1.83
N PHE A 257 3.53 -11.72 0.90
CA PHE A 257 3.43 -11.45 -0.53
C PHE A 257 3.96 -10.05 -0.88
N ILE A 258 3.22 -9.25 -1.66
CA ILE A 258 3.61 -7.89 -2.07
C ILE A 258 3.47 -6.83 -0.96
N PHE A 259 3.12 -7.21 0.28
CA PHE A 259 3.07 -6.27 1.40
C PHE A 259 4.46 -5.74 1.79
N ARG A 260 5.49 -6.58 1.69
CA ARG A 260 6.88 -6.22 1.97
C ARG A 260 7.81 -6.78 0.91
N MET A 261 8.37 -5.91 0.10
CA MET A 261 9.21 -6.23 -1.04
C MET A 261 10.55 -5.49 -1.00
N ARG A 262 11.53 -5.99 -1.77
CA ARG A 262 12.82 -5.35 -1.95
C ARG A 262 12.82 -4.22 -2.96
N GLU A 263 11.97 -4.33 -3.97
CA GLU A 263 11.69 -3.32 -4.98
C GLU A 263 10.19 -3.03 -4.96
N PHE A 264 9.80 -1.79 -4.71
CA PHE A 264 8.40 -1.38 -4.56
C PHE A 264 8.20 0.03 -5.15
N GLU A 265 6.96 0.49 -5.21
CA GLU A 265 6.61 1.83 -5.65
C GLU A 265 5.95 2.63 -4.52
N GLN A 266 6.33 3.90 -4.39
CA GLN A 266 5.69 4.87 -3.51
C GLN A 266 4.97 5.94 -4.31
N MET A 267 3.83 6.39 -3.79
CA MET A 267 3.13 7.62 -4.16
C MET A 267 3.28 8.56 -2.98
N GLU A 268 4.04 9.63 -3.14
CA GLU A 268 4.49 10.47 -2.04
C GLU A 268 4.30 11.94 -2.36
N MET A 269 3.85 12.72 -1.39
CA MET A 269 3.69 14.15 -1.48
C MET A 269 4.30 14.81 -0.25
N GLN A 270 5.14 15.82 -0.47
CA GLN A 270 5.71 16.69 0.56
C GLN A 270 5.08 18.06 0.44
N PHE A 271 4.34 18.47 1.48
CA PHE A 271 3.61 19.73 1.53
C PHE A 271 4.33 20.72 2.43
N PHE A 272 4.85 21.79 1.83
CA PHE A 272 5.66 22.80 2.48
C PHE A 272 4.77 23.90 3.06
N VAL A 273 4.95 24.20 4.35
CA VAL A 273 4.11 25.13 5.10
C VAL A 273 4.94 26.11 5.94
N LYS A 274 4.34 27.23 6.37
CA LYS A 274 4.95 28.16 7.31
C LYS A 274 5.11 27.48 8.67
N PRO A 275 6.29 27.57 9.33
CA PRO A 275 6.47 27.07 10.69
C PRO A 275 5.41 27.60 11.66
N GLY A 276 4.86 26.72 12.50
CA GLY A 276 3.77 27.02 13.43
C GLY A 276 2.37 26.77 12.87
N THR A 277 2.22 26.42 11.58
CA THR A 277 0.94 26.03 10.97
C THR A 277 0.85 24.55 10.66
N GLU A 278 1.91 23.80 10.89
CA GLU A 278 2.07 22.40 10.47
C GLU A 278 1.04 21.45 11.09
N LEU A 279 0.67 21.64 12.35
CA LEU A 279 -0.29 20.75 13.03
C LEU A 279 -1.72 20.90 12.49
N GLU A 280 -2.08 22.12 12.03
CA GLU A 280 -3.36 22.33 11.36
C GLU A 280 -3.38 21.64 10.00
N TRP A 281 -2.32 21.81 9.21
CA TRP A 281 -2.17 21.14 7.91
C TRP A 281 -2.10 19.60 8.06
N PHE A 282 -1.42 19.11 9.09
CA PHE A 282 -1.39 17.68 9.41
C PHE A 282 -2.80 17.13 9.63
N LYS A 283 -3.63 17.83 10.42
CA LYS A 283 -5.03 17.45 10.66
C LYS A 283 -5.85 17.47 9.37
N GLN A 284 -5.68 18.47 8.52
CA GLN A 284 -6.37 18.54 7.23
C GLN A 284 -5.98 17.38 6.32
N TRP A 285 -4.68 17.11 6.21
CA TRP A 285 -4.18 15.99 5.40
C TRP A 285 -4.64 14.63 5.91
N LYS A 286 -4.70 14.40 7.22
CA LYS A 286 -5.33 13.19 7.79
C LYS A 286 -6.74 12.97 7.24
N GLN A 287 -7.58 13.99 7.26
CA GLN A 287 -8.96 13.91 6.78
C GLN A 287 -9.03 13.70 5.27
N THR A 288 -8.27 14.47 4.52
CA THR A 288 -8.23 14.38 3.05
C THR A 288 -7.79 12.98 2.59
N ARG A 289 -6.76 12.43 3.23
CA ARG A 289 -6.28 11.10 2.87
C ARG A 289 -7.26 9.99 3.25
N MET A 290 -7.89 10.08 4.41
CA MET A 290 -8.93 9.13 4.80
C MET A 290 -10.13 9.17 3.84
N ALA A 291 -10.57 10.36 3.42
CA ALA A 291 -11.64 10.51 2.44
C ALA A 291 -11.28 9.86 1.09
N TRP A 292 -10.02 9.97 0.64
CA TRP A 292 -9.52 9.31 -0.55
C TRP A 292 -9.64 7.78 -0.48
N HIS A 293 -9.25 7.19 0.65
CA HIS A 293 -9.40 5.75 0.88
C HIS A 293 -10.86 5.32 0.91
N GLN A 294 -11.70 6.06 1.63
CA GLN A 294 -13.12 5.74 1.79
C GLN A 294 -13.93 5.88 0.49
N ALA A 295 -13.52 6.77 -0.42
CA ALA A 295 -14.17 6.95 -1.73
C ALA A 295 -14.14 5.66 -2.59
N LEU A 296 -13.25 4.72 -2.31
CA LEU A 296 -13.22 3.40 -2.93
C LEU A 296 -14.45 2.53 -2.59
N GLY A 297 -15.18 2.85 -1.51
CA GLY A 297 -16.39 2.14 -1.11
C GLY A 297 -16.12 0.85 -0.32
N PHE A 298 -14.96 0.72 0.30
CA PHE A 298 -14.59 -0.49 1.07
C PHE A 298 -15.17 -0.56 2.48
N GLY A 299 -15.93 0.48 2.91
CA GLY A 299 -16.48 0.58 4.25
C GLY A 299 -15.51 1.21 5.25
N ALA A 300 -16.03 2.13 6.07
CA ALA A 300 -15.23 2.86 7.06
C ALA A 300 -14.61 1.94 8.13
N GLU A 301 -15.26 0.83 8.43
CA GLU A 301 -14.85 -0.18 9.43
C GLU A 301 -13.58 -0.94 9.01
N ASN A 302 -13.18 -0.84 7.75
CA ASN A 302 -11.95 -1.46 7.25
C ASN A 302 -10.73 -0.53 7.34
N TYR A 303 -10.92 0.72 7.78
CA TYR A 303 -9.85 1.69 7.97
C TYR A 303 -9.81 2.19 9.40
N ARG A 304 -8.64 2.55 9.87
CA ARG A 304 -8.46 3.28 11.13
C ARG A 304 -7.20 4.15 11.08
N PHE A 305 -7.14 5.17 11.92
CA PHE A 305 -5.90 5.85 12.23
C PHE A 305 -5.16 5.11 13.34
N HIS A 306 -3.85 5.08 13.20
CA HIS A 306 -2.92 4.64 14.24
C HIS A 306 -1.93 5.78 14.51
N ASP A 307 -2.21 6.57 15.53
CA ASP A 307 -1.32 7.68 15.93
C ASP A 307 -0.08 7.11 16.63
N HIS A 308 1.10 7.61 16.26
CA HIS A 308 2.36 7.12 16.81
C HIS A 308 2.61 7.70 18.19
N GLU A 309 2.73 6.86 19.21
CA GLU A 309 3.11 7.26 20.57
C GLU A 309 4.58 7.72 20.63
N LYS A 310 5.43 7.09 19.83
CA LYS A 310 6.85 7.41 19.71
C LYS A 310 7.15 8.00 18.35
N LEU A 311 7.46 9.28 18.34
CA LEU A 311 7.78 9.98 17.11
C LEU A 311 9.24 9.77 16.68
N ALA A 312 9.47 9.74 15.36
CA ALA A 312 10.81 9.84 14.82
C ALA A 312 11.42 11.20 15.16
N HIS A 313 12.75 11.27 15.24
CA HIS A 313 13.48 12.49 15.64
C HIS A 313 13.24 13.72 14.74
N TYR A 314 12.72 13.50 13.55
CA TYR A 314 12.39 14.54 12.57
C TYR A 314 10.93 14.99 12.61
N ALA A 315 10.07 14.31 13.37
CA ALA A 315 8.64 14.55 13.37
C ALA A 315 8.12 15.07 14.70
N ASN A 316 7.12 15.96 14.66
CA ASN A 316 6.37 16.41 15.83
C ASN A 316 4.91 15.89 15.86
N ALA A 317 4.48 15.24 14.79
CA ALA A 317 3.25 14.45 14.73
C ALA A 317 3.37 13.36 13.66
N ALA A 318 2.80 12.19 13.91
CA ALA A 318 2.77 11.08 12.95
C ALA A 318 1.53 10.21 13.17
N THR A 319 0.95 9.73 12.09
CA THR A 319 -0.16 8.76 12.09
C THR A 319 -0.09 7.90 10.85
N ASP A 320 -0.51 6.64 10.99
CA ASP A 320 -0.75 5.77 9.85
C ASP A 320 -2.25 5.66 9.57
N ILE A 321 -2.60 5.53 8.30
CA ILE A 321 -3.87 4.94 7.90
C ILE A 321 -3.62 3.44 7.75
N GLU A 322 -4.28 2.66 8.59
CA GLU A 322 -4.25 1.21 8.53
C GLU A 322 -5.49 0.67 7.82
N PHE A 323 -5.29 -0.39 7.05
CA PHE A 323 -6.35 -1.16 6.39
C PHE A 323 -6.44 -2.57 6.98
N LYS A 324 -7.68 -3.09 7.09
CA LYS A 324 -7.97 -4.42 7.62
C LYS A 324 -7.67 -5.50 6.57
N MET A 325 -6.44 -6.02 6.62
CA MET A 325 -6.02 -7.17 5.82
C MET A 325 -6.50 -8.51 6.44
N PRO A 326 -6.46 -9.63 5.73
CA PRO A 326 -6.73 -10.95 6.30
C PRO A 326 -5.85 -11.33 7.50
N PHE A 327 -4.69 -10.68 7.64
CA PHE A 327 -3.72 -10.84 8.74
C PHE A 327 -3.72 -9.67 9.72
N GLY A 328 -4.84 -8.94 9.84
CA GLY A 328 -5.05 -7.84 10.76
C GLY A 328 -4.89 -6.45 10.14
N PHE A 329 -5.08 -5.41 10.95
CA PHE A 329 -4.86 -4.04 10.52
C PHE A 329 -3.38 -3.80 10.23
N LYS A 330 -3.09 -3.19 9.09
CA LYS A 330 -1.73 -2.89 8.63
C LYS A 330 -1.68 -1.53 7.94
N GLU A 331 -0.59 -0.84 8.19
CA GLU A 331 -0.26 0.44 7.57
C GLU A 331 -0.31 0.35 6.03
N VAL A 332 -1.05 1.25 5.40
CA VAL A 332 -1.10 1.44 3.96
C VAL A 332 -0.62 2.81 3.55
N GLU A 333 -0.75 3.81 4.42
CA GLU A 333 -0.30 5.18 4.20
C GLU A 333 0.19 5.81 5.51
N GLY A 334 1.37 6.42 5.50
CA GLY A 334 1.90 7.23 6.58
C GLY A 334 1.65 8.72 6.33
N ILE A 335 1.32 9.46 7.38
CA ILE A 335 1.16 10.92 7.37
C ILE A 335 2.01 11.49 8.50
N HIS A 336 2.98 12.34 8.17
CA HIS A 336 3.96 12.85 9.13
C HIS A 336 4.09 14.38 9.05
N SER A 337 4.17 15.04 10.20
CA SER A 337 4.68 16.40 10.30
C SER A 337 6.18 16.32 10.60
N ARG A 338 7.00 16.53 9.56
CA ARG A 338 8.46 16.30 9.58
C ARG A 338 9.27 17.50 10.06
N THR A 339 8.62 18.59 10.47
CA THR A 339 9.25 19.86 10.79
C THR A 339 10.10 20.40 9.62
N ASN A 340 11.21 21.10 9.89
CA ASN A 340 12.16 21.54 8.87
C ASN A 340 13.40 20.65 8.76
N PHE A 341 13.37 19.46 9.36
CA PHE A 341 14.54 18.60 9.54
C PHE A 341 15.26 18.33 8.21
N ASP A 342 14.56 17.79 7.22
CA ASP A 342 15.17 17.36 5.96
C ASP A 342 15.79 18.54 5.20
N LEU A 343 15.06 19.65 5.04
CA LEU A 343 15.57 20.85 4.37
C LEU A 343 16.78 21.44 5.12
N SER A 344 16.74 21.48 6.45
CA SER A 344 17.86 21.98 7.27
C SER A 344 19.09 21.08 7.17
N GLN A 345 18.92 19.76 7.11
CA GLN A 345 20.03 18.85 6.88
C GLN A 345 20.63 19.03 5.48
N HIS A 346 19.81 19.14 4.45
CA HIS A 346 20.29 19.40 3.10
C HIS A 346 20.97 20.78 2.99
N GLU A 347 20.48 21.80 3.66
CA GLU A 347 21.14 23.10 3.75
C GLU A 347 22.54 22.98 4.37
N LYS A 348 22.65 22.27 5.51
CA LYS A 348 23.90 22.01 6.21
C LYS A 348 24.92 21.27 5.36
N PHE A 349 24.51 20.17 4.71
CA PHE A 349 25.42 19.31 3.94
C PHE A 349 25.79 19.86 2.56
N SER A 350 24.91 20.66 1.95
CA SER A 350 25.15 21.27 0.64
C SER A 350 25.78 22.66 0.71
N GLY A 351 25.65 23.36 1.84
CA GLY A 351 26.02 24.77 1.97
C GLY A 351 25.12 25.72 1.16
N LYS A 352 23.97 25.23 0.66
CA LYS A 352 23.01 26.03 -0.12
C LYS A 352 21.89 26.52 0.78
N ASN A 353 21.46 27.78 0.60
CA ASN A 353 20.33 28.34 1.33
C ASN A 353 19.01 27.78 0.78
N LEU A 354 18.25 27.03 1.60
CA LEU A 354 16.96 26.45 1.28
C LEU A 354 15.78 27.19 1.92
N LYS A 355 16.00 28.40 2.45
CA LYS A 355 14.94 29.22 3.04
C LYS A 355 13.97 29.74 1.98
N TYR A 356 12.71 29.79 2.35
CA TYR A 356 11.68 30.53 1.64
C TYR A 356 11.70 31.99 2.09
N PHE A 357 11.66 32.90 1.13
CA PHE A 357 11.39 34.30 1.41
C PHE A 357 9.91 34.59 1.25
N ASP A 358 9.26 34.99 2.32
CA ASP A 358 7.85 35.37 2.32
C ASP A 358 7.74 36.88 1.99
N PRO A 359 7.25 37.26 0.82
CA PRO A 359 7.13 38.65 0.41
C PRO A 359 6.08 39.44 1.20
N GLU A 360 5.11 38.73 1.83
CA GLU A 360 4.04 39.39 2.59
C GLU A 360 4.52 39.84 3.98
N THR A 361 5.38 39.04 4.62
CA THR A 361 5.94 39.36 5.95
C THR A 361 7.37 39.85 5.89
N SER A 362 8.04 39.80 4.72
CA SER A 362 9.47 40.06 4.53
C SER A 362 10.39 39.18 5.41
N GLU A 363 9.92 38.01 5.79
CA GLU A 363 10.66 37.04 6.60
C GLU A 363 11.30 35.96 5.73
N SER A 364 12.40 35.39 6.20
CA SER A 364 13.02 34.21 5.57
C SER A 364 13.11 33.09 6.59
N TYR A 365 12.56 31.92 6.25
CA TYR A 365 12.56 30.74 7.11
C TYR A 365 12.67 29.46 6.29
N VAL A 366 13.14 28.38 6.92
CA VAL A 366 13.07 27.02 6.34
C VAL A 366 11.65 26.50 6.55
N PRO A 367 10.91 26.13 5.50
CA PRO A 367 9.56 25.62 5.64
C PRO A 367 9.49 24.33 6.48
N TYR A 368 8.36 24.14 7.17
CA TYR A 368 8.00 22.85 7.74
C TYR A 368 7.30 21.99 6.68
N VAL A 369 7.29 20.69 6.88
CA VAL A 369 6.81 19.75 5.86
C VAL A 369 5.78 18.80 6.45
N ILE A 370 4.66 18.64 5.73
CA ILE A 370 3.71 17.56 5.94
C ILE A 370 3.90 16.53 4.82
N GLU A 371 4.23 15.33 5.21
CA GLU A 371 4.37 14.18 4.32
C GLU A 371 3.10 13.35 4.26
N THR A 372 2.73 12.89 3.06
CA THR A 372 1.84 11.76 2.88
C THR A 372 2.52 10.75 1.98
N SER A 373 2.67 9.52 2.44
CA SER A 373 3.39 8.46 1.73
C SER A 373 2.60 7.16 1.74
N ILE A 374 2.25 6.68 0.56
CA ILE A 374 1.51 5.43 0.36
C ILE A 374 2.30 4.45 -0.51
N GLY A 375 2.39 3.21 -0.08
CA GLY A 375 2.94 2.13 -0.90
C GLY A 375 1.92 1.69 -1.95
N VAL A 376 2.27 1.84 -3.24
CA VAL A 376 1.40 1.39 -4.35
C VAL A 376 1.05 -0.09 -4.20
N ASP A 377 2.03 -0.90 -3.84
CA ASP A 377 1.90 -2.36 -3.74
C ASP A 377 1.04 -2.78 -2.54
N ARG A 378 1.14 -2.06 -1.41
CA ARG A 378 0.24 -2.25 -0.26
C ARG A 378 -1.19 -1.84 -0.59
N MET A 379 -1.37 -0.74 -1.32
CA MET A 379 -2.67 -0.30 -1.79
C MET A 379 -3.28 -1.31 -2.77
N PHE A 380 -2.48 -1.82 -3.71
CA PHE A 380 -2.89 -2.89 -4.62
C PHE A 380 -3.37 -4.13 -3.84
N LEU A 381 -2.60 -4.57 -2.84
CA LEU A 381 -2.97 -5.70 -2.00
C LEU A 381 -4.27 -5.46 -1.22
N SER A 382 -4.46 -4.25 -0.68
CA SER A 382 -5.71 -3.86 0.01
C SER A 382 -6.92 -3.99 -0.91
N VAL A 383 -6.80 -3.48 -2.15
CA VAL A 383 -7.83 -3.58 -3.17
C VAL A 383 -8.15 -5.04 -3.48
N MET A 384 -7.13 -5.90 -3.67
CA MET A 384 -7.33 -7.33 -3.93
C MET A 384 -7.97 -8.05 -2.75
N CYS A 385 -7.51 -7.78 -1.53
CA CYS A 385 -8.03 -8.42 -0.31
C CYS A 385 -9.50 -8.08 -0.06
N HIS A 386 -9.89 -6.84 -0.30
CA HIS A 386 -11.29 -6.44 -0.15
C HIS A 386 -12.18 -7.00 -1.25
N SER A 387 -11.68 -6.97 -2.48
CA SER A 387 -12.48 -7.28 -3.67
C SER A 387 -12.71 -8.78 -3.91
N TYR A 388 -11.86 -9.64 -3.36
CA TYR A 388 -11.95 -11.09 -3.56
C TYR A 388 -13.12 -11.69 -2.78
N GLN A 389 -14.08 -12.30 -3.49
CA GLN A 389 -15.24 -12.95 -2.89
C GLN A 389 -15.51 -14.30 -3.55
N GLU A 390 -15.91 -15.27 -2.75
CA GLU A 390 -16.43 -16.56 -3.19
C GLU A 390 -17.94 -16.59 -2.88
N GLU A 391 -18.75 -16.78 -3.91
CA GLU A 391 -20.20 -16.79 -3.81
C GLU A 391 -20.76 -18.16 -4.20
N GLU A 392 -21.81 -18.59 -3.54
CA GLU A 392 -22.62 -19.71 -3.96
C GLU A 392 -23.87 -19.19 -4.64
N LEU A 393 -24.07 -19.60 -5.89
CA LEU A 393 -25.24 -19.22 -6.69
C LEU A 393 -26.46 -20.06 -6.31
N GLU A 394 -27.66 -19.62 -6.65
CA GLU A 394 -28.93 -20.31 -6.36
C GLU A 394 -28.98 -21.75 -6.89
N ASN A 395 -28.22 -22.05 -7.94
CA ASN A 395 -28.08 -23.39 -8.51
C ASN A 395 -27.02 -24.28 -7.81
N GLY A 396 -26.43 -23.81 -6.68
CA GLY A 396 -25.38 -24.51 -5.94
C GLY A 396 -23.98 -24.42 -6.57
N GLU A 397 -23.80 -23.70 -7.68
CA GLU A 397 -22.49 -23.49 -8.28
C GLU A 397 -21.72 -22.38 -7.55
N LYS A 398 -20.40 -22.57 -7.41
CA LYS A 398 -19.51 -21.57 -6.82
C LYS A 398 -18.97 -20.62 -7.87
N ARG A 399 -18.94 -19.34 -7.52
CA ARG A 399 -18.40 -18.25 -8.32
C ARG A 399 -17.32 -17.49 -7.54
N VAL A 400 -16.15 -17.31 -8.15
CA VAL A 400 -15.17 -16.35 -7.67
C VAL A 400 -15.41 -15.03 -8.40
N VAL A 401 -15.50 -13.93 -7.65
CA VAL A 401 -15.68 -12.59 -8.20
C VAL A 401 -14.73 -11.60 -7.51
N LEU A 402 -14.06 -10.78 -8.33
CA LEU A 402 -13.33 -9.61 -7.83
C LEU A 402 -14.25 -8.38 -7.94
N ARG A 403 -14.79 -7.93 -6.81
CA ARG A 403 -15.63 -6.72 -6.74
C ARG A 403 -14.78 -5.46 -6.69
N LEU A 404 -13.89 -5.31 -7.70
CA LEU A 404 -13.07 -4.11 -7.84
C LEU A 404 -13.95 -2.87 -8.04
N PRO A 405 -13.60 -1.70 -7.46
CA PRO A 405 -14.17 -0.43 -7.90
C PRO A 405 -14.06 -0.32 -9.43
N ALA A 406 -15.18 -0.04 -10.11
CA ALA A 406 -15.22 -0.11 -11.57
C ALA A 406 -14.16 0.78 -12.25
N ALA A 407 -13.85 1.93 -11.63
CA ALA A 407 -12.79 2.82 -12.08
C ALA A 407 -11.38 2.23 -11.97
N LEU A 408 -11.15 1.27 -11.07
CA LEU A 408 -9.84 0.62 -10.90
C LEU A 408 -9.70 -0.68 -11.70
N ALA A 409 -10.81 -1.26 -12.21
CA ALA A 409 -10.80 -2.53 -12.92
C ALA A 409 -9.79 -2.53 -14.10
N PRO A 410 -9.02 -3.60 -14.28
CA PRO A 410 -8.04 -3.71 -15.38
C PRO A 410 -8.69 -3.61 -16.76
N VAL A 411 -9.78 -4.34 -16.95
CA VAL A 411 -10.63 -4.31 -18.14
C VAL A 411 -11.96 -3.68 -17.73
N LYS A 412 -12.38 -2.65 -18.45
CA LYS A 412 -13.63 -1.91 -18.13
C LYS A 412 -14.86 -2.59 -18.69
N CYS A 413 -14.70 -3.18 -19.86
CA CYS A 413 -15.77 -3.84 -20.59
C CYS A 413 -15.26 -5.06 -21.35
N ALA A 414 -16.01 -6.15 -21.33
CA ALA A 414 -15.76 -7.30 -22.19
C ALA A 414 -16.90 -7.48 -23.19
N VAL A 415 -16.58 -7.60 -24.48
CA VAL A 415 -17.54 -7.79 -25.55
C VAL A 415 -17.52 -9.23 -26.03
N MET A 416 -18.69 -9.85 -26.15
CA MET A 416 -18.84 -11.28 -26.47
C MET A 416 -19.99 -11.51 -27.42
N PRO A 417 -19.82 -12.26 -28.51
CA PRO A 417 -20.95 -12.78 -29.27
C PRO A 417 -21.67 -13.85 -28.45
N LEU A 418 -22.98 -13.93 -28.49
CA LEU A 418 -23.74 -14.98 -27.81
C LEU A 418 -23.29 -16.36 -28.28
N VAL A 419 -23.13 -16.53 -29.59
CA VAL A 419 -22.58 -17.71 -30.27
C VAL A 419 -21.69 -17.27 -31.44
N ARG A 420 -20.81 -18.18 -31.91
CA ARG A 420 -19.91 -17.92 -33.05
C ARG A 420 -20.62 -18.19 -34.39
N LYS A 421 -21.68 -17.46 -34.67
CA LYS A 421 -22.48 -17.66 -35.90
C LYS A 421 -23.06 -16.33 -36.39
N GLU A 422 -23.38 -16.28 -37.68
CA GLU A 422 -24.32 -15.35 -38.32
C GLU A 422 -23.99 -13.86 -38.13
N GLY A 423 -22.71 -13.48 -38.22
CA GLY A 423 -22.29 -12.07 -38.12
C GLY A 423 -22.15 -11.54 -36.68
N LEU A 424 -22.45 -12.35 -35.65
CA LEU A 424 -22.31 -11.92 -34.25
C LEU A 424 -20.85 -11.65 -33.85
N PRO A 425 -19.85 -12.49 -34.23
CA PRO A 425 -18.44 -12.18 -33.97
C PRO A 425 -17.97 -10.88 -34.62
N GLU A 426 -18.35 -10.66 -35.88
CA GLU A 426 -18.00 -9.45 -36.64
C GLU A 426 -18.58 -8.20 -35.97
N LYS A 427 -19.87 -8.24 -35.62
CA LYS A 427 -20.55 -7.16 -34.91
C LYS A 427 -19.96 -6.89 -33.53
N SER A 428 -19.53 -7.94 -32.82
CA SER A 428 -18.85 -7.81 -31.53
C SER A 428 -17.50 -7.11 -31.69
N ARG A 429 -16.74 -7.38 -32.76
CA ARG A 429 -15.45 -6.71 -33.03
C ARG A 429 -15.64 -5.25 -33.42
N GLU A 430 -16.68 -4.90 -34.18
CA GLU A 430 -17.02 -3.50 -34.45
C GLU A 430 -17.25 -2.73 -33.13
N ILE A 431 -17.93 -3.34 -32.16
CA ILE A 431 -18.17 -2.73 -30.86
C ILE A 431 -16.87 -2.59 -30.06
N VAL A 432 -15.98 -3.61 -30.08
CA VAL A 432 -14.65 -3.49 -29.48
C VAL A 432 -13.87 -2.33 -30.10
N ASP A 433 -13.90 -2.22 -31.44
CA ASP A 433 -13.20 -1.16 -32.15
C ASP A 433 -13.75 0.23 -31.81
N LEU A 434 -15.03 0.35 -31.53
CA LEU A 434 -15.65 1.57 -31.01
C LEU A 434 -15.15 1.92 -29.59
N LEU A 435 -15.17 0.93 -28.67
CA LEU A 435 -14.90 1.17 -27.24
C LEU A 435 -13.42 1.32 -26.88
N LYS A 436 -12.51 0.67 -27.62
CA LYS A 436 -11.07 0.63 -27.29
C LYS A 436 -10.36 1.99 -27.28
N PHE A 437 -10.94 3.02 -27.89
CA PHE A 437 -10.41 4.39 -27.87
C PHE A 437 -10.68 5.11 -26.54
N HIS A 438 -11.63 4.62 -25.74
CA HIS A 438 -12.08 5.26 -24.51
C HIS A 438 -11.56 4.56 -23.27
N PHE A 439 -11.55 3.22 -23.28
CA PHE A 439 -11.12 2.42 -22.13
C PHE A 439 -10.68 1.00 -22.54
N ASN A 440 -9.96 0.34 -21.65
CA ASN A 440 -9.49 -1.02 -21.90
C ASN A 440 -10.68 -1.98 -22.06
N THR A 441 -10.78 -2.59 -23.23
CA THR A 441 -11.87 -3.47 -23.66
C THR A 441 -11.33 -4.81 -24.09
N SER A 442 -11.95 -5.91 -23.64
CA SER A 442 -11.60 -7.26 -24.06
C SER A 442 -12.64 -7.87 -24.98
N TYR A 443 -12.21 -8.85 -25.77
CA TYR A 443 -13.07 -9.69 -26.61
C TYR A 443 -12.92 -11.14 -26.22
N ASP A 444 -14.03 -11.87 -26.05
CA ASP A 444 -14.01 -13.31 -25.76
C ASP A 444 -15.15 -14.04 -26.49
N GLU A 445 -14.81 -15.07 -27.24
CA GLU A 445 -15.77 -15.92 -27.96
C GLU A 445 -15.59 -17.42 -27.66
N LYS A 446 -14.67 -17.78 -26.74
CA LYS A 446 -14.34 -19.16 -26.40
C LYS A 446 -15.28 -19.70 -25.33
N ASP A 447 -15.78 -20.90 -25.47
CA ASP A 447 -16.74 -21.58 -24.58
C ASP A 447 -18.17 -20.98 -24.55
N SER A 448 -19.02 -21.45 -23.64
CA SER A 448 -20.36 -20.92 -23.43
C SER A 448 -20.33 -19.51 -22.81
N ILE A 449 -21.39 -18.72 -23.05
CA ILE A 449 -21.52 -17.35 -22.53
C ILE A 449 -21.38 -17.30 -20.99
N GLY A 450 -21.96 -18.28 -20.28
CA GLY A 450 -21.84 -18.37 -18.81
C GLY A 450 -20.39 -18.53 -18.33
N LYS A 451 -19.58 -19.37 -19.01
CA LYS A 451 -18.16 -19.52 -18.68
C LYS A 451 -17.36 -18.24 -18.96
N ARG A 452 -17.72 -17.52 -20.03
CA ARG A 452 -17.08 -16.24 -20.36
C ARG A 452 -17.39 -15.16 -19.31
N TYR A 453 -18.64 -15.07 -18.85
CA TYR A 453 -18.98 -14.18 -17.74
C TYR A 453 -18.19 -14.49 -16.48
N ARG A 454 -18.04 -15.78 -16.11
CA ARG A 454 -17.26 -16.17 -14.94
C ARG A 454 -15.79 -15.79 -15.04
N ARG A 455 -15.18 -15.91 -16.22
CA ARG A 455 -13.81 -15.43 -16.44
C ARG A 455 -13.70 -13.92 -16.22
N GLN A 456 -14.67 -13.16 -16.69
CA GLN A 456 -14.68 -11.70 -16.50
C GLN A 456 -14.99 -11.29 -15.06
N ASP A 457 -15.89 -12.01 -14.38
CA ASP A 457 -16.14 -11.82 -12.95
C ASP A 457 -14.86 -12.07 -12.11
N ALA A 458 -14.09 -13.11 -12.45
CA ALA A 458 -12.86 -13.46 -11.76
C ALA A 458 -11.72 -12.44 -11.96
N VAL A 459 -11.64 -11.73 -13.10
CA VAL A 459 -10.66 -10.65 -13.31
C VAL A 459 -11.18 -9.28 -12.91
N GLY A 460 -12.46 -9.20 -12.49
CA GLY A 460 -13.05 -7.98 -11.96
C GLY A 460 -13.57 -7.00 -13.01
N THR A 461 -13.87 -7.48 -14.24
CA THR A 461 -14.47 -6.64 -15.30
C THR A 461 -15.88 -6.23 -14.91
N PRO A 462 -16.19 -4.92 -14.75
CA PRO A 462 -17.47 -4.47 -14.22
C PRO A 462 -18.64 -4.65 -15.19
N TYR A 463 -18.38 -4.61 -16.49
CA TYR A 463 -19.41 -4.68 -17.53
C TYR A 463 -19.09 -5.71 -18.60
N CYS A 464 -20.09 -6.50 -18.98
CA CYS A 464 -20.02 -7.39 -20.13
C CYS A 464 -21.10 -7.04 -21.13
N VAL A 465 -20.71 -6.88 -22.38
CA VAL A 465 -21.59 -6.65 -23.53
C VAL A 465 -21.79 -7.95 -24.26
N THR A 466 -23.03 -8.40 -24.43
CA THR A 466 -23.37 -9.55 -25.25
C THR A 466 -24.10 -9.11 -26.51
N VAL A 467 -23.55 -9.55 -27.65
CA VAL A 467 -24.12 -9.38 -28.98
C VAL A 467 -24.91 -10.62 -29.34
N ASP A 468 -26.20 -10.48 -29.57
CA ASP A 468 -27.13 -11.54 -29.89
C ASP A 468 -27.83 -11.33 -31.26
N PHE A 469 -28.71 -12.23 -31.64
CA PHE A 469 -29.41 -12.13 -32.94
C PHE A 469 -30.35 -10.93 -33.06
N ASP A 470 -30.87 -10.42 -31.94
CA ASP A 470 -31.71 -9.22 -31.95
C ASP A 470 -30.86 -7.96 -32.13
N THR A 471 -29.59 -7.98 -31.67
CA THR A 471 -28.64 -6.89 -31.93
C THR A 471 -28.48 -6.58 -33.43
N LEU A 472 -28.53 -7.61 -34.29
CA LEU A 472 -28.42 -7.42 -35.74
C LEU A 472 -29.64 -6.74 -36.34
N LYS A 473 -30.80 -6.74 -35.63
CA LYS A 473 -32.05 -6.14 -36.07
C LYS A 473 -32.29 -4.75 -35.49
N ASP A 474 -32.03 -4.61 -34.16
CA ASP A 474 -32.41 -3.40 -33.40
C ASP A 474 -31.21 -2.52 -33.00
N ASN A 475 -29.99 -2.93 -33.37
CA ASN A 475 -28.72 -2.25 -32.99
C ASN A 475 -28.52 -2.04 -31.48
N LYS A 476 -29.15 -2.90 -30.66
CA LYS A 476 -28.98 -2.89 -29.18
C LYS A 476 -28.28 -4.12 -28.71
N VAL A 477 -27.49 -3.98 -27.63
CA VAL A 477 -26.75 -5.05 -26.99
C VAL A 477 -27.24 -5.30 -25.57
N THR A 478 -27.00 -6.47 -25.05
CA THR A 478 -27.22 -6.76 -23.63
C THR A 478 -25.99 -6.35 -22.83
N LEU A 479 -26.15 -5.37 -21.94
CA LEU A 479 -25.13 -4.93 -20.97
C LEU A 479 -25.41 -5.59 -19.63
N ARG A 480 -24.46 -6.42 -19.16
CA ARG A 480 -24.52 -7.10 -17.86
C ARG A 480 -23.60 -6.41 -16.86
N HIS A 481 -24.12 -6.17 -15.67
CA HIS A 481 -23.33 -5.68 -14.54
C HIS A 481 -22.77 -6.86 -13.72
N ARG A 482 -21.46 -6.80 -13.37
CA ARG A 482 -20.75 -7.87 -12.63
C ARG A 482 -21.37 -8.19 -11.26
N ASP A 483 -21.64 -7.15 -10.45
CA ASP A 483 -21.97 -7.32 -9.04
C ASP A 483 -23.43 -7.71 -8.81
N THR A 484 -24.36 -7.13 -9.58
CA THR A 484 -25.80 -7.42 -9.48
C THR A 484 -26.24 -8.53 -10.43
N MET A 485 -25.44 -8.86 -11.45
CA MET A 485 -25.78 -9.74 -12.57
C MET A 485 -26.98 -9.25 -13.41
N GLU A 486 -27.50 -8.07 -13.12
CA GLU A 486 -28.57 -7.45 -13.91
C GLU A 486 -28.14 -7.22 -15.34
N GLN A 487 -29.10 -7.36 -16.23
CA GLN A 487 -28.92 -7.22 -17.68
C GLN A 487 -29.93 -6.20 -18.21
N GLN A 488 -29.44 -5.28 -19.03
CA GLN A 488 -30.28 -4.28 -19.70
C GLN A 488 -29.94 -4.18 -21.19
N ARG A 489 -30.93 -3.84 -22.02
CA ARG A 489 -30.71 -3.55 -23.45
C ARG A 489 -30.27 -2.09 -23.59
N VAL A 490 -29.14 -1.86 -24.27
CA VAL A 490 -28.53 -0.55 -24.48
C VAL A 490 -28.25 -0.40 -25.97
N ASP A 491 -28.57 0.78 -26.53
CA ASP A 491 -28.23 1.11 -27.92
C ASP A 491 -26.70 1.21 -28.06
N ILE A 492 -26.17 0.69 -29.19
CA ILE A 492 -24.71 0.70 -29.42
C ILE A 492 -24.18 2.14 -29.48
N SER A 493 -24.98 3.10 -29.98
CA SER A 493 -24.59 4.51 -30.04
C SER A 493 -24.43 5.17 -28.66
N GLU A 494 -25.12 4.67 -27.63
CA GLU A 494 -25.07 5.19 -26.26
C GLU A 494 -24.08 4.41 -25.37
N LEU A 495 -23.63 3.24 -25.83
CA LEU A 495 -22.89 2.28 -25.03
C LEU A 495 -21.60 2.85 -24.43
N CYS A 496 -20.86 3.64 -25.21
CA CYS A 496 -19.62 4.26 -24.76
C CYS A 496 -19.87 5.21 -23.58
N SER A 497 -20.80 6.14 -23.71
CA SER A 497 -21.11 7.13 -22.66
C SER A 497 -21.66 6.48 -21.39
N VAL A 498 -22.52 5.46 -21.54
CA VAL A 498 -23.09 4.71 -20.41
C VAL A 498 -22.02 3.98 -19.60
N ILE A 499 -21.03 3.39 -20.25
CA ILE A 499 -19.95 2.69 -19.57
C ILE A 499 -18.95 3.68 -18.99
N GLU A 500 -18.51 4.67 -19.78
CA GLU A 500 -17.46 5.64 -19.40
C GLU A 500 -17.85 6.42 -18.13
N GLU A 501 -19.08 6.85 -17.99
CA GLU A 501 -19.59 7.51 -16.79
C GLU A 501 -19.33 6.68 -15.52
N LYS A 502 -19.50 5.37 -15.61
CA LYS A 502 -19.41 4.44 -14.47
C LYS A 502 -18.00 3.94 -14.18
N VAL A 503 -17.13 3.89 -15.20
CA VAL A 503 -15.76 3.37 -15.06
C VAL A 503 -14.69 4.46 -14.98
N SER A 504 -15.08 5.72 -15.06
CA SER A 504 -14.18 6.87 -14.99
C SER A 504 -13.60 7.06 -13.58
N ILE A 505 -12.31 7.38 -13.49
CA ILE A 505 -11.68 7.81 -12.23
C ILE A 505 -12.35 9.06 -11.68
N THR A 506 -12.91 9.92 -12.54
CA THR A 506 -13.69 11.09 -12.13
C THR A 506 -14.84 10.73 -11.20
N SER A 507 -15.44 9.54 -11.36
CA SER A 507 -16.50 9.05 -10.47
C SER A 507 -16.02 8.83 -9.03
N LEU A 508 -14.76 8.40 -8.83
CA LEU A 508 -14.13 8.27 -7.52
C LEU A 508 -13.76 9.64 -6.95
N LEU A 509 -13.18 10.53 -7.77
CA LEU A 509 -12.78 11.86 -7.34
C LEU A 509 -13.97 12.68 -6.83
N LYS A 510 -15.13 12.57 -7.47
CA LYS A 510 -16.36 13.24 -7.02
C LYS A 510 -16.89 12.74 -5.68
N LYS A 511 -16.57 11.51 -5.28
CA LYS A 511 -16.97 10.96 -3.96
C LYS A 511 -16.11 11.48 -2.81
N MET A 512 -14.99 12.13 -3.09
CA MET A 512 -14.12 12.74 -2.08
C MET A 512 -14.63 14.12 -1.60
N GLN A 513 -15.53 14.72 -2.34
CA GLN A 513 -16.19 16.00 -2.04
C GLN A 513 -17.48 15.76 -1.25
#